data_77c019377c1effbe53af1c055bd671e9
#
_entry.id   77c019377c1effbe53af1c055bd671e9
#
_cell.length_a   1.000
_cell.length_b   1.000
_cell.length_c   1.000
_cell.angle_alpha   90.00
_cell.angle_beta   90.00
_cell.angle_gamma   90.00
#
_symmetry.space_group_name_H-M   'P 1'
#
loop_
_entity.id
_entity.type
_entity.pdbx_description
1 polymer ?
#
loop_
_entity_poly.entity_id
_entity_poly.type
_entity_poly.pdbx_seq_one_letter_code
_entity_poly.pdbx_strand_id
1 'polypeptide(L)'
;MIIATAGHVDHGKTTLLQAITGVNADRLPEEKVRGMTIDLGYAYWPQPDGRVLGFIDVPGHEKFLSNMLAGVGGIDHALLVVACDDGVMAQTREHLAILQLTGKPTLTVALTKTDRVAAARVAEVQAEVEQTLGELGFDAVAFFPTAAAENIGIAELRSHLLQLAERPRPQQQRFRLALDRAFTVKGAGLVVTGTALSGEVRVGDTLWLTGVNTPMRVRGLHAQNQAVEQAHAGQRIALNIVGDAQKEAVHRGDWLLSSPPPEPAERVIVELQCHTPLSQWQPLHIHHAASHITGRVSLLEGNLAELVLDTPLWLADNDRLVLRDISARLTLAGARVVTLDPPRRGKRKPEYLQWLHALAAVGADDAQALELHLQRDAVRLEHFAWARQLSEAGMAALIQRPDYLQAGQRLLSAPLAARWQRKLLDALARYHEQHRDEPGPGRERLRRIALPMEDEALVLLLIEQMRESGLVHSHHGWLHLPEHKAGFTDEQQAVWQKVETLFGDDPWWVRDLAREVHVEESLMRAVLRQAAQQGMITAIVKDRYYRNDRIVQFAQRVRELDRLRGSTCAADFRDTLNVGRKLAIQILEYFDRIGFTRRRGNDHILRDKALFL
;
A
#
# COMPACT_ATOMS: atom_id res chain seq x y z
N MET A 1 -24.58 4.53 -14.65
CA MET A 1 -24.78 5.71 -13.77
C MET A 1 -25.58 5.32 -12.55
N ILE A 2 -25.18 5.77 -11.37
CA ILE A 2 -25.92 5.62 -10.11
C ILE A 2 -26.31 6.99 -9.58
N ILE A 3 -27.60 7.16 -9.31
CA ILE A 3 -28.18 8.38 -8.75
C ILE A 3 -28.69 8.07 -7.33
N ALA A 4 -28.18 8.78 -6.32
CA ALA A 4 -28.70 8.68 -4.97
C ALA A 4 -29.93 9.60 -4.83
N THR A 5 -31.02 9.08 -4.28
CA THR A 5 -32.18 9.90 -3.91
C THR A 5 -32.12 10.24 -2.44
N ALA A 6 -32.30 11.51 -2.12
CA ALA A 6 -32.23 12.04 -0.76
C ALA A 6 -33.49 12.86 -0.47
N GLY A 7 -33.88 12.96 0.78
CA GLY A 7 -35.03 13.74 1.19
C GLY A 7 -35.77 13.09 2.36
N HIS A 8 -36.70 13.84 2.94
CA HIS A 8 -37.50 13.37 4.07
C HIS A 8 -38.50 12.26 3.66
N VAL A 9 -38.78 11.35 4.58
CA VAL A 9 -39.90 10.41 4.43
C VAL A 9 -41.18 11.20 4.12
N ASP A 10 -42.05 10.65 3.29
CA ASP A 10 -43.30 11.27 2.86
C ASP A 10 -43.19 12.51 1.92
N HIS A 11 -41.99 12.88 1.52
CA HIS A 11 -41.81 13.94 0.50
C HIS A 11 -42.03 13.47 -0.93
N GLY A 12 -42.46 12.22 -1.13
CA GLY A 12 -42.81 11.70 -2.41
C GLY A 12 -41.67 11.13 -3.23
N LYS A 13 -40.57 10.71 -2.60
CA LYS A 13 -39.42 10.09 -3.28
C LYS A 13 -39.85 8.87 -4.10
N THR A 14 -40.52 7.92 -3.48
CA THR A 14 -40.98 6.68 -4.13
C THR A 14 -41.93 6.97 -5.26
N THR A 15 -42.89 7.87 -5.05
CA THR A 15 -43.87 8.28 -6.07
C THR A 15 -43.17 8.96 -7.25
N LEU A 16 -42.20 9.82 -6.99
CA LEU A 16 -41.42 10.49 -8.02
C LEU A 16 -40.56 9.48 -8.82
N LEU A 17 -39.88 8.55 -8.15
CA LEU A 17 -39.12 7.50 -8.83
C LEU A 17 -40.00 6.60 -9.70
N GLN A 18 -41.20 6.24 -9.23
CA GLN A 18 -42.13 5.48 -10.01
C GLN A 18 -42.61 6.25 -11.25
N ALA A 19 -42.84 7.56 -11.12
CA ALA A 19 -43.19 8.42 -12.25
C ALA A 19 -42.06 8.54 -13.27
N ILE A 20 -40.82 8.59 -12.82
CA ILE A 20 -39.62 8.67 -13.67
C ILE A 20 -39.35 7.34 -14.36
N THR A 21 -39.28 6.25 -13.60
CA THR A 21 -38.81 4.94 -14.07
C THR A 21 -39.89 3.99 -14.54
N GLY A 22 -41.13 4.21 -14.14
CA GLY A 22 -42.23 3.27 -14.35
C GLY A 22 -42.20 2.03 -13.44
N VAL A 23 -41.24 1.97 -12.51
CA VAL A 23 -41.04 0.85 -11.59
C VAL A 23 -41.37 1.26 -10.16
N ASN A 24 -42.16 0.46 -9.45
CA ASN A 24 -42.44 0.68 -8.04
C ASN A 24 -41.37 0.02 -7.19
N ALA A 25 -40.53 0.84 -6.56
CA ALA A 25 -39.45 0.37 -5.67
C ALA A 25 -39.93 -0.33 -4.40
N ASP A 26 -41.18 -0.16 -4.00
CA ASP A 26 -41.78 -0.78 -2.81
C ASP A 26 -42.28 -2.22 -3.04
N ARG A 27 -42.34 -2.69 -4.28
CA ARG A 27 -42.88 -4.03 -4.63
C ARG A 27 -41.74 -5.05 -4.80
N LEU A 28 -41.08 -5.45 -3.72
CA LEU A 28 -39.97 -6.37 -3.75
C LEU A 28 -40.21 -7.83 -3.29
N PRO A 29 -41.42 -8.35 -2.98
CA PRO A 29 -41.58 -9.76 -2.64
C PRO A 29 -41.31 -10.73 -3.79
N GLU A 30 -41.63 -10.35 -5.03
CA GLU A 30 -41.56 -11.23 -6.21
C GLU A 30 -40.13 -11.45 -6.72
N GLU A 31 -39.21 -10.52 -6.44
CA GLU A 31 -37.83 -10.62 -6.88
C GLU A 31 -36.95 -11.44 -5.93
N LYS A 32 -37.38 -11.63 -4.67
CA LYS A 32 -36.75 -12.59 -3.74
C LYS A 32 -36.81 -14.03 -4.25
N VAL A 33 -37.76 -14.33 -5.13
CA VAL A 33 -37.96 -15.68 -5.70
C VAL A 33 -37.01 -15.95 -6.87
N ARG A 34 -36.48 -14.93 -7.56
CA ARG A 34 -35.58 -15.09 -8.71
C ARG A 34 -34.09 -15.07 -8.37
N GLY A 35 -33.74 -14.84 -7.14
CA GLY A 35 -32.44 -15.17 -6.56
C GLY A 35 -31.21 -14.34 -6.99
N MET A 36 -31.29 -13.41 -7.92
CA MET A 36 -30.15 -12.62 -8.39
C MET A 36 -30.29 -11.11 -8.19
N THR A 37 -31.35 -10.63 -7.60
CA THR A 37 -31.56 -9.22 -7.40
C THR A 37 -32.12 -8.89 -6.05
N ILE A 38 -31.69 -7.86 -5.58
CA ILE A 38 -32.26 -6.64 -5.03
C ILE A 38 -32.04 -6.52 -3.56
N ASP A 39 -31.18 -5.57 -3.31
CA ASP A 39 -31.16 -4.88 -2.02
C ASP A 39 -32.31 -3.88 -1.99
N LEU A 40 -32.92 -3.79 -0.82
CA LEU A 40 -33.84 -2.72 -0.48
C LEU A 40 -33.19 -1.37 -0.83
N GLY A 41 -33.85 -0.57 -1.66
CA GLY A 41 -33.44 0.78 -2.00
C GLY A 41 -32.83 0.97 -3.39
N TYR A 42 -32.74 -0.06 -4.23
CA TYR A 42 -32.32 0.10 -5.63
C TYR A 42 -33.49 0.01 -6.60
N ALA A 43 -33.53 0.95 -7.56
CA ALA A 43 -34.40 0.89 -8.73
C ALA A 43 -33.56 1.12 -9.99
N TYR A 44 -33.92 0.43 -11.09
CA TYR A 44 -33.19 0.54 -12.35
C TYR A 44 -34.10 1.03 -13.45
N TRP A 45 -33.56 1.95 -14.25
CA TRP A 45 -34.28 2.53 -15.39
C TRP A 45 -33.51 2.30 -16.68
N PRO A 46 -33.79 1.18 -17.40
CA PRO A 46 -33.15 0.88 -18.67
C PRO A 46 -33.53 1.86 -19.75
N GLN A 47 -32.58 2.22 -20.62
CA GLN A 47 -32.81 3.08 -21.78
C GLN A 47 -32.72 2.28 -23.07
N PRO A 48 -33.40 2.75 -24.17
CA PRO A 48 -33.35 2.08 -25.47
C PRO A 48 -31.94 1.95 -26.07
N ASP A 49 -31.02 2.85 -25.71
CA ASP A 49 -29.62 2.86 -26.16
C ASP A 49 -28.72 1.89 -25.40
N GLY A 50 -29.26 1.10 -24.48
CA GLY A 50 -28.55 0.14 -23.67
C GLY A 50 -28.00 0.69 -22.34
N ARG A 51 -28.07 2.00 -22.10
CA ARG A 51 -27.72 2.58 -20.80
C ARG A 51 -28.73 2.16 -19.74
N VAL A 52 -28.28 2.03 -18.50
CA VAL A 52 -29.14 1.80 -17.33
C VAL A 52 -28.84 2.85 -16.29
N LEU A 53 -29.82 3.62 -15.88
CA LEU A 53 -29.73 4.51 -14.73
C LEU A 53 -30.19 3.73 -13.49
N GLY A 54 -29.30 3.61 -12.50
CA GLY A 54 -29.63 3.03 -11.22
C GLY A 54 -29.93 4.12 -10.19
N PHE A 55 -30.98 3.90 -9.40
CA PHE A 55 -31.30 4.77 -8.28
C PHE A 55 -31.08 4.02 -6.97
N ILE A 56 -30.41 4.65 -6.04
CA ILE A 56 -30.26 4.17 -4.66
C ILE A 56 -30.93 5.16 -3.73
N ASP A 57 -31.80 4.67 -2.86
CA ASP A 57 -32.45 5.54 -1.86
C ASP A 57 -31.52 5.74 -0.67
N VAL A 58 -31.38 7.00 -0.25
CA VAL A 58 -30.73 7.35 1.02
C VAL A 58 -31.73 7.08 2.14
N PRO A 59 -31.51 6.05 2.95
CA PRO A 59 -32.49 5.67 3.95
C PRO A 59 -32.53 6.66 5.11
N GLY A 60 -33.74 6.98 5.53
CA GLY A 60 -33.97 7.77 6.74
C GLY A 60 -33.79 7.02 8.05
N HIS A 61 -33.44 5.73 8.01
CA HIS A 61 -33.30 4.89 9.19
C HIS A 61 -31.88 4.34 9.34
N GLU A 62 -31.33 4.35 10.57
CA GLU A 62 -29.97 3.92 10.88
C GLU A 62 -29.60 2.52 10.33
N LYS A 63 -30.57 1.60 10.30
CA LYS A 63 -30.38 0.24 9.77
C LYS A 63 -29.97 0.18 8.29
N PHE A 64 -30.34 1.19 7.51
CA PHE A 64 -30.06 1.25 6.07
C PHE A 64 -28.86 2.14 5.74
N LEU A 65 -28.32 2.87 6.71
CA LEU A 65 -27.19 3.75 6.49
C LEU A 65 -25.95 2.98 6.02
N SER A 66 -25.70 1.81 6.58
CA SER A 66 -24.57 0.96 6.15
C SER A 66 -24.72 0.46 4.71
N ASN A 67 -25.95 0.23 4.23
CA ASN A 67 -26.18 -0.15 2.84
C ASN A 67 -25.93 1.01 1.88
N MET A 68 -26.33 2.22 2.28
CA MET A 68 -26.03 3.42 1.51
C MET A 68 -24.53 3.71 1.47
N LEU A 69 -23.85 3.64 2.61
CA LEU A 69 -22.42 3.86 2.68
C LEU A 69 -21.63 2.83 1.88
N ALA A 70 -22.11 1.61 1.77
CA ALA A 70 -21.55 0.59 0.88
C ALA A 70 -21.61 0.99 -0.61
N GLY A 71 -22.66 1.72 -0.99
CA GLY A 71 -22.86 2.19 -2.37
C GLY A 71 -22.27 3.56 -2.69
N VAL A 72 -21.81 4.30 -1.70
CA VAL A 72 -21.41 5.71 -1.84
C VAL A 72 -20.27 5.94 -2.84
N GLY A 73 -19.33 5.03 -2.92
CA GLY A 73 -18.23 5.13 -3.89
C GLY A 73 -18.69 5.06 -5.36
N GLY A 74 -19.89 4.59 -5.61
CA GLY A 74 -20.48 4.47 -6.94
C GLY A 74 -21.47 5.56 -7.33
N ILE A 75 -21.77 6.52 -6.44
CA ILE A 75 -22.75 7.57 -6.72
C ILE A 75 -22.17 8.61 -7.68
N ASP A 76 -22.81 8.75 -8.85
CA ASP A 76 -22.45 9.75 -9.85
C ASP A 76 -23.15 11.08 -9.62
N HIS A 77 -24.41 11.02 -9.17
CA HIS A 77 -25.27 12.18 -9.01
C HIS A 77 -26.24 11.97 -7.86
N ALA A 78 -26.71 13.06 -7.25
CA ALA A 78 -27.76 13.00 -6.22
C ALA A 78 -29.03 13.75 -6.68
N LEU A 79 -30.16 13.16 -6.40
CA LEU A 79 -31.49 13.77 -6.60
C LEU A 79 -32.08 14.05 -5.22
N LEU A 80 -32.11 15.33 -4.84
CA LEU A 80 -32.76 15.78 -3.61
C LEU A 80 -34.23 16.03 -3.86
N VAL A 81 -35.10 15.43 -3.04
CA VAL A 81 -36.55 15.57 -3.11
C VAL A 81 -37.06 16.35 -1.91
N VAL A 82 -37.67 17.48 -2.14
CA VAL A 82 -38.25 18.34 -1.11
C VAL A 82 -39.71 18.64 -1.45
N ALA A 83 -40.62 18.34 -0.54
CA ALA A 83 -42.02 18.65 -0.71
C ALA A 83 -42.30 20.13 -0.42
N CYS A 84 -43.05 20.80 -1.28
CA CYS A 84 -43.34 22.23 -1.16
C CYS A 84 -44.28 22.57 0.01
N ASP A 85 -45.07 21.62 0.50
CA ASP A 85 -45.93 21.81 1.66
C ASP A 85 -45.07 21.87 2.97
N ASP A 86 -44.10 20.99 3.11
CA ASP A 86 -43.26 20.89 4.33
C ASP A 86 -42.00 21.73 4.27
N GLY A 87 -41.38 21.90 3.11
CA GLY A 87 -40.08 22.53 2.95
C GLY A 87 -38.91 21.65 3.44
N VAL A 88 -37.80 22.27 3.76
CA VAL A 88 -36.60 21.56 4.23
C VAL A 88 -36.83 21.01 5.66
N MET A 89 -36.61 19.72 5.82
CA MET A 89 -36.78 19.01 7.08
C MET A 89 -35.44 18.56 7.67
N ALA A 90 -35.44 18.08 8.91
CA ALA A 90 -34.24 17.60 9.56
C ALA A 90 -33.56 16.45 8.79
N GLN A 91 -34.33 15.49 8.29
CA GLN A 91 -33.81 14.40 7.46
C GLN A 91 -33.20 14.89 6.15
N THR A 92 -33.77 15.93 5.53
CA THR A 92 -33.20 16.56 4.34
C THR A 92 -31.78 17.06 4.60
N ARG A 93 -31.58 17.75 5.73
CA ARG A 93 -30.28 18.26 6.15
C ARG A 93 -29.30 17.13 6.48
N GLU A 94 -29.77 16.09 7.14
CA GLU A 94 -28.94 14.91 7.46
C GLU A 94 -28.47 14.19 6.21
N HIS A 95 -29.36 13.93 5.24
CA HIS A 95 -29.00 13.30 3.98
C HIS A 95 -27.99 14.13 3.18
N LEU A 96 -28.18 15.45 3.13
CA LEU A 96 -27.22 16.35 2.47
C LEU A 96 -25.85 16.35 3.17
N ALA A 97 -25.84 16.32 4.49
CA ALA A 97 -24.61 16.24 5.27
C ALA A 97 -23.83 14.94 4.96
N ILE A 98 -24.51 13.81 4.88
CA ILE A 98 -23.92 12.54 4.49
C ILE A 98 -23.37 12.59 3.07
N LEU A 99 -24.12 13.10 2.12
CA LEU A 99 -23.67 13.27 0.73
C LEU A 99 -22.44 14.17 0.62
N GLN A 100 -22.38 15.23 1.43
CA GLN A 100 -21.22 16.11 1.50
C GLN A 100 -19.96 15.35 1.94
N LEU A 101 -20.06 14.51 2.96
CA LEU A 101 -18.93 13.74 3.50
C LEU A 101 -18.45 12.63 2.57
N THR A 102 -19.29 12.21 1.66
CA THR A 102 -19.04 11.09 0.75
C THR A 102 -18.51 11.50 -0.63
N GLY A 103 -18.04 12.72 -0.77
CA GLY A 103 -17.38 13.22 -1.96
C GLY A 103 -18.18 14.20 -2.79
N LYS A 104 -19.21 14.81 -2.23
CA LYS A 104 -20.04 15.85 -2.88
C LYS A 104 -20.44 15.50 -4.30
N PRO A 105 -21.39 14.59 -4.55
CA PRO A 105 -21.89 14.36 -5.90
C PRO A 105 -22.53 15.65 -6.45
N THR A 106 -22.58 15.81 -7.77
CA THR A 106 -23.42 16.81 -8.39
C THR A 106 -24.87 16.60 -8.00
N LEU A 107 -25.68 17.66 -7.91
CA LEU A 107 -27.00 17.61 -7.31
C LEU A 107 -28.07 18.18 -8.23
N THR A 108 -29.22 17.55 -8.27
CA THR A 108 -30.46 18.06 -8.84
C THR A 108 -31.53 18.07 -7.76
N VAL A 109 -32.37 19.10 -7.73
CA VAL A 109 -33.46 19.22 -6.75
C VAL A 109 -34.81 19.06 -7.47
N ALA A 110 -35.62 18.14 -6.98
CA ALA A 110 -37.02 18.03 -7.33
C ALA A 110 -37.88 18.62 -6.22
N LEU A 111 -38.60 19.67 -6.52
CA LEU A 111 -39.60 20.24 -5.64
C LEU A 111 -40.95 19.54 -5.92
N THR A 112 -41.41 18.74 -4.96
CA THR A 112 -42.61 17.91 -5.16
C THR A 112 -43.89 18.55 -4.59
N LYS A 113 -45.03 17.98 -4.90
CA LYS A 113 -46.33 18.40 -4.39
C LYS A 113 -46.67 19.87 -4.72
N THR A 114 -46.19 20.36 -5.86
CA THR A 114 -46.44 21.74 -6.30
C THR A 114 -47.91 22.03 -6.56
N ASP A 115 -48.72 20.99 -6.82
CA ASP A 115 -50.16 21.03 -6.95
C ASP A 115 -50.92 21.37 -5.65
N ARG A 116 -50.27 21.19 -4.51
CA ARG A 116 -50.86 21.40 -3.17
C ARG A 116 -50.63 22.78 -2.59
N VAL A 117 -49.82 23.60 -3.24
CA VAL A 117 -49.43 24.92 -2.72
C VAL A 117 -49.48 25.99 -3.81
N ALA A 118 -49.48 27.26 -3.40
CA ALA A 118 -49.41 28.39 -4.33
C ALA A 118 -47.99 28.54 -4.91
N ALA A 119 -47.88 29.17 -6.07
CA ALA A 119 -46.60 29.44 -6.74
C ALA A 119 -45.61 30.21 -5.84
N ALA A 120 -46.09 31.10 -4.99
CA ALA A 120 -45.27 31.83 -4.03
C ALA A 120 -44.60 30.89 -3.01
N ARG A 121 -45.28 29.82 -2.57
CA ARG A 121 -44.71 28.82 -1.67
C ARG A 121 -43.64 28.00 -2.37
N VAL A 122 -43.81 27.66 -3.62
CA VAL A 122 -42.76 26.97 -4.40
C VAL A 122 -41.49 27.80 -4.46
N ALA A 123 -41.58 29.09 -4.75
CA ALA A 123 -40.42 30.00 -4.75
C ALA A 123 -39.78 30.14 -3.37
N GLU A 124 -40.57 30.19 -2.31
CA GLU A 124 -40.09 30.25 -0.93
C GLU A 124 -39.29 28.98 -0.55
N VAL A 125 -39.82 27.80 -0.88
CA VAL A 125 -39.13 26.51 -0.64
C VAL A 125 -37.87 26.40 -1.47
N GLN A 126 -37.87 26.83 -2.71
CA GLN A 126 -36.69 26.86 -3.55
C GLN A 126 -35.57 27.74 -2.92
N ALA A 127 -35.91 28.93 -2.41
CA ALA A 127 -34.95 29.81 -1.73
C ALA A 127 -34.40 29.16 -0.45
N GLU A 128 -35.25 28.48 0.32
CA GLU A 128 -34.84 27.73 1.51
C GLU A 128 -33.86 26.61 1.19
N VAL A 129 -34.10 25.85 0.13
CA VAL A 129 -33.18 24.79 -0.34
C VAL A 129 -31.88 25.39 -0.84
N GLU A 130 -31.92 26.45 -1.61
CA GLU A 130 -30.73 27.15 -2.10
C GLU A 130 -29.82 27.62 -0.94
N GLN A 131 -30.42 28.16 0.11
CA GLN A 131 -29.69 28.58 1.32
C GLN A 131 -29.05 27.37 2.01
N THR A 132 -29.78 26.29 2.20
CA THR A 132 -29.27 25.05 2.83
C THR A 132 -28.13 24.46 2.03
N LEU A 133 -28.21 24.42 0.71
CA LEU A 133 -27.16 23.91 -0.18
C LEU A 133 -25.92 24.80 -0.13
N GLY A 134 -26.09 26.12 -0.06
CA GLY A 134 -25.00 27.08 0.10
C GLY A 134 -24.24 26.91 1.41
N GLU A 135 -24.95 26.69 2.53
CA GLU A 135 -24.37 26.43 3.85
C GLU A 135 -23.52 25.14 3.84
N LEU A 136 -23.94 24.12 3.10
CA LEU A 136 -23.23 22.85 2.98
C LEU A 136 -22.20 22.82 1.84
N GLY A 137 -22.05 23.95 1.12
CA GLY A 137 -21.04 24.12 0.08
C GLY A 137 -21.31 23.34 -1.21
N PHE A 138 -22.58 23.04 -1.53
CA PHE A 138 -22.95 22.53 -2.84
C PHE A 138 -22.99 23.66 -3.86
N ASP A 139 -22.46 23.40 -5.06
CA ASP A 139 -22.44 24.35 -6.15
C ASP A 139 -23.82 24.53 -6.83
N ALA A 140 -23.89 25.36 -7.84
CA ALA A 140 -25.10 25.61 -8.59
C ALA A 140 -25.82 24.32 -9.03
N VAL A 141 -27.10 24.21 -8.71
CA VAL A 141 -27.92 23.03 -8.98
C VAL A 141 -29.12 23.41 -9.83
N ALA A 142 -29.66 22.44 -10.54
CA ALA A 142 -30.93 22.60 -11.28
C ALA A 142 -32.11 22.26 -10.38
N PHE A 143 -33.17 23.06 -10.48
CA PHE A 143 -34.43 22.87 -9.76
C PHE A 143 -35.56 22.48 -10.72
N PHE A 144 -36.34 21.48 -10.33
CA PHE A 144 -37.48 21.01 -11.11
C PHE A 144 -38.72 20.95 -10.24
N PRO A 145 -39.68 21.91 -10.41
CA PRO A 145 -40.98 21.82 -9.78
C PRO A 145 -41.77 20.65 -10.38
N THR A 146 -42.28 19.76 -9.54
CA THR A 146 -43.00 18.56 -9.98
C THR A 146 -44.26 18.30 -9.17
N ALA A 147 -45.24 17.68 -9.84
CA ALA A 147 -46.41 17.09 -9.23
C ALA A 147 -46.65 15.73 -9.87
N ALA A 148 -46.08 14.68 -9.30
CA ALA A 148 -46.10 13.33 -9.89
C ALA A 148 -47.52 12.78 -10.12
N ALA A 149 -48.44 13.05 -9.18
CA ALA A 149 -49.84 12.63 -9.31
C ALA A 149 -50.54 13.22 -10.54
N GLU A 150 -50.13 14.41 -10.97
CA GLU A 150 -50.69 15.11 -12.14
C GLU A 150 -49.76 15.11 -13.35
N ASN A 151 -48.64 14.37 -13.26
CA ASN A 151 -47.63 14.27 -14.30
C ASN A 151 -47.03 15.64 -14.73
N ILE A 152 -46.90 16.56 -13.77
CA ILE A 152 -46.33 17.90 -13.99
C ILE A 152 -44.85 17.86 -13.72
N GLY A 153 -44.02 18.39 -14.64
CA GLY A 153 -42.56 18.53 -14.50
C GLY A 153 -41.78 17.24 -14.63
N ILE A 154 -42.41 16.10 -14.81
CA ILE A 154 -41.77 14.80 -14.87
C ILE A 154 -40.96 14.63 -16.16
N ALA A 155 -41.47 15.05 -17.31
CA ALA A 155 -40.80 14.94 -18.60
C ALA A 155 -39.48 15.77 -18.61
N GLU A 156 -39.49 16.95 -18.06
CA GLU A 156 -38.35 17.85 -17.96
C GLU A 156 -37.27 17.26 -17.05
N LEU A 157 -37.68 16.72 -15.89
CA LEU A 157 -36.75 16.06 -14.96
C LEU A 157 -36.13 14.79 -15.59
N ARG A 158 -36.92 13.98 -16.26
CA ARG A 158 -36.44 12.79 -17.00
C ARG A 158 -35.38 13.17 -18.03
N SER A 159 -35.67 14.18 -18.85
CA SER A 159 -34.75 14.67 -19.88
C SER A 159 -33.42 15.16 -19.26
N HIS A 160 -33.51 15.89 -18.16
CA HIS A 160 -32.34 16.37 -17.45
C HIS A 160 -31.48 15.22 -16.92
N LEU A 161 -32.07 14.22 -16.26
CA LEU A 161 -31.36 13.07 -15.72
C LEU A 161 -30.67 12.24 -16.81
N LEU A 162 -31.27 12.12 -17.98
CA LEU A 162 -30.72 11.41 -19.14
C LEU A 162 -29.52 12.14 -19.77
N GLN A 163 -29.40 13.43 -19.57
CA GLN A 163 -28.28 14.25 -20.07
C GLN A 163 -27.09 14.32 -19.09
N LEU A 164 -27.26 13.83 -17.87
CA LEU A 164 -26.17 13.82 -16.88
C LEU A 164 -25.04 12.90 -17.32
N ALA A 165 -23.82 13.38 -17.14
CA ALA A 165 -22.63 12.59 -17.41
C ALA A 165 -22.26 11.72 -16.20
N GLU A 166 -21.76 10.54 -16.48
CA GLU A 166 -21.13 9.72 -15.45
C GLU A 166 -19.84 10.38 -14.97
N ARG A 167 -19.49 10.20 -13.70
CA ARG A 167 -18.20 10.63 -13.20
C ARG A 167 -17.08 9.88 -13.94
N PRO A 168 -16.04 10.59 -14.42
CA PRO A 168 -14.87 9.94 -14.98
C PRO A 168 -14.27 8.99 -13.94
N ARG A 169 -14.07 7.74 -14.31
CA ARG A 169 -13.38 6.75 -13.47
C ARG A 169 -12.13 6.29 -14.19
N PRO A 170 -11.00 6.19 -13.49
CA PRO A 170 -9.77 5.69 -14.09
C PRO A 170 -9.97 4.25 -14.57
N GLN A 171 -9.87 4.03 -15.88
CA GLN A 171 -10.10 2.72 -16.50
C GLN A 171 -8.99 1.71 -16.18
N GLN A 172 -7.82 2.18 -15.75
CA GLN A 172 -6.64 1.34 -15.51
C GLN A 172 -6.42 0.99 -14.03
N GLN A 173 -7.41 1.21 -13.19
CA GLN A 173 -7.33 0.82 -11.79
C GLN A 173 -7.63 -0.68 -11.60
N ARG A 174 -7.12 -1.23 -10.49
CA ARG A 174 -7.43 -2.59 -10.06
C ARG A 174 -8.93 -2.73 -9.77
N PHE A 175 -9.50 -3.87 -10.10
CA PHE A 175 -10.88 -4.15 -9.74
C PHE A 175 -11.01 -4.37 -8.24
N ARG A 176 -11.95 -3.65 -7.62
CA ARG A 176 -12.34 -3.81 -6.21
C ARG A 176 -13.86 -3.84 -6.09
N LEU A 177 -14.37 -4.90 -5.52
CA LEU A 177 -15.79 -5.05 -5.20
C LEU A 177 -15.94 -5.31 -3.70
N ALA A 178 -16.61 -4.41 -3.00
CA ALA A 178 -17.01 -4.62 -1.61
C ALA A 178 -18.27 -5.48 -1.54
N LEU A 179 -18.21 -6.60 -0.83
CA LEU A 179 -19.31 -7.54 -0.71
C LEU A 179 -20.28 -7.10 0.40
N ASP A 180 -21.53 -6.92 0.05
CA ASP A 180 -22.57 -6.63 1.02
C ASP A 180 -23.50 -7.83 1.29
N ARG A 181 -23.62 -8.75 0.33
CA ARG A 181 -24.44 -9.96 0.48
C ARG A 181 -23.80 -11.16 -0.20
N ALA A 182 -24.07 -12.33 0.36
CA ALA A 182 -23.74 -13.62 -0.23
C ALA A 182 -24.91 -14.58 -0.06
N PHE A 183 -25.27 -15.30 -1.11
CA PHE A 183 -26.36 -16.27 -1.09
C PHE A 183 -26.12 -17.38 -2.10
N THR A 184 -26.82 -18.50 -1.91
CA THR A 184 -26.74 -19.64 -2.80
C THR A 184 -27.99 -19.68 -3.70
N VAL A 185 -27.77 -19.81 -5.00
CA VAL A 185 -28.82 -19.94 -5.99
C VAL A 185 -28.86 -21.39 -6.49
N LYS A 186 -30.03 -22.00 -6.49
CA LYS A 186 -30.21 -23.38 -6.97
C LYS A 186 -29.77 -23.46 -8.43
N GLY A 187 -28.82 -24.35 -8.72
CA GLY A 187 -28.25 -24.56 -10.05
C GLY A 187 -27.10 -23.62 -10.44
N ALA A 188 -26.96 -22.47 -9.79
CA ALA A 188 -25.86 -21.52 -10.05
C ALA A 188 -24.75 -21.57 -8.99
N GLY A 189 -25.06 -21.93 -7.74
CA GLY A 189 -24.11 -21.97 -6.64
C GLY A 189 -24.00 -20.64 -5.89
N LEU A 190 -22.79 -20.26 -5.50
CA LEU A 190 -22.53 -19.08 -4.70
C LEU A 190 -22.63 -17.81 -5.56
N VAL A 191 -23.46 -16.88 -5.11
CA VAL A 191 -23.62 -15.55 -5.69
C VAL A 191 -23.31 -14.51 -4.63
N VAL A 192 -22.51 -13.52 -4.98
CA VAL A 192 -22.16 -12.38 -4.13
C VAL A 192 -22.55 -11.08 -4.83
N THR A 193 -22.92 -10.09 -4.04
CA THR A 193 -23.32 -8.77 -4.57
C THR A 193 -22.53 -7.67 -3.89
N GLY A 194 -22.36 -6.56 -4.61
CA GLY A 194 -21.73 -5.37 -4.09
C GLY A 194 -21.65 -4.26 -5.13
N THR A 195 -21.05 -3.16 -4.72
CA THR A 195 -20.74 -2.03 -5.60
C THR A 195 -19.26 -2.04 -5.95
N ALA A 196 -18.94 -1.98 -7.24
CA ALA A 196 -17.57 -1.90 -7.70
C ALA A 196 -17.01 -0.49 -7.48
N LEU A 197 -15.91 -0.40 -6.72
CA LEU A 197 -15.26 0.87 -6.43
C LEU A 197 -14.30 1.31 -7.53
N SER A 198 -13.66 0.36 -8.18
CA SER A 198 -12.65 0.63 -9.22
C SER A 198 -12.52 -0.54 -10.18
N GLY A 199 -11.91 -0.29 -11.35
CA GLY A 199 -11.56 -1.30 -12.33
C GLY A 199 -12.73 -1.90 -13.09
N GLU A 200 -12.49 -3.02 -13.74
CA GLU A 200 -13.47 -3.79 -14.49
C GLU A 200 -13.31 -5.29 -14.26
N VAL A 201 -14.38 -6.02 -14.49
CA VAL A 201 -14.41 -7.48 -14.36
C VAL A 201 -15.15 -8.08 -15.55
N ARG A 202 -14.71 -9.26 -15.99
CA ARG A 202 -15.29 -10.03 -17.09
C ARG A 202 -15.63 -11.45 -16.63
N VAL A 203 -16.61 -12.06 -17.28
CA VAL A 203 -16.87 -13.49 -17.11
C VAL A 203 -15.60 -14.28 -17.49
N GLY A 204 -15.22 -15.21 -16.65
CA GLY A 204 -13.99 -16.01 -16.79
C GLY A 204 -12.81 -15.48 -16.02
N ASP A 205 -12.84 -14.25 -15.51
CA ASP A 205 -11.78 -13.69 -14.67
C ASP A 205 -11.62 -14.49 -13.36
N THR A 206 -10.40 -14.53 -12.86
CA THR A 206 -10.10 -15.02 -11.52
C THR A 206 -9.91 -13.83 -10.59
N LEU A 207 -10.70 -13.79 -9.53
CA LEU A 207 -10.64 -12.74 -8.52
C LEU A 207 -10.18 -13.33 -7.19
N TRP A 208 -9.56 -12.49 -6.37
CA TRP A 208 -9.13 -12.86 -5.03
C TRP A 208 -10.20 -12.49 -4.01
N LEU A 209 -10.69 -13.49 -3.27
CA LEU A 209 -11.64 -13.29 -2.16
C LEU A 209 -10.86 -13.12 -0.86
N THR A 210 -10.94 -11.94 -0.25
CA THR A 210 -10.39 -11.71 1.10
C THR A 210 -11.17 -12.53 2.14
N GLY A 211 -10.80 -12.55 3.35
CA GLY A 211 -11.46 -13.35 4.37
C GLY A 211 -11.02 -14.82 4.34
N VAL A 212 -11.15 -15.51 3.22
CA VAL A 212 -10.67 -16.90 3.02
C VAL A 212 -9.33 -16.95 2.24
N ASN A 213 -8.85 -15.84 1.74
CA ASN A 213 -7.61 -15.72 0.98
C ASN A 213 -7.49 -16.74 -0.17
N THR A 214 -8.52 -16.80 -1.00
CA THR A 214 -8.69 -17.83 -2.02
C THR A 214 -9.04 -17.18 -3.36
N PRO A 215 -8.47 -17.65 -4.49
CA PRO A 215 -8.91 -17.24 -5.81
C PRO A 215 -10.29 -17.84 -6.14
N MET A 216 -11.14 -17.02 -6.75
CA MET A 216 -12.48 -17.40 -7.19
C MET A 216 -12.66 -17.05 -8.66
N ARG A 217 -13.24 -17.97 -9.43
CA ARG A 217 -13.52 -17.73 -10.85
C ARG A 217 -14.92 -17.13 -11.05
N VAL A 218 -15.04 -16.11 -11.89
CA VAL A 218 -16.30 -15.52 -12.28
C VAL A 218 -16.96 -16.40 -13.34
N ARG A 219 -18.06 -17.02 -12.98
CA ARG A 219 -18.84 -17.88 -13.86
C ARG A 219 -19.96 -17.14 -14.58
N GLY A 220 -20.53 -16.16 -13.91
CA GLY A 220 -21.61 -15.32 -14.44
C GLY A 220 -21.61 -13.95 -13.80
N LEU A 221 -22.19 -12.99 -14.49
CA LEU A 221 -22.12 -11.59 -14.12
C LEU A 221 -23.43 -10.87 -14.44
N HIS A 222 -23.94 -10.14 -13.46
CA HIS A 222 -25.05 -9.19 -13.66
C HIS A 222 -24.59 -7.81 -13.22
N ALA A 223 -24.86 -6.82 -14.04
CA ALA A 223 -24.66 -5.42 -13.69
C ALA A 223 -25.97 -4.67 -13.86
N GLN A 224 -26.34 -3.87 -12.86
CA GLN A 224 -27.57 -3.08 -12.89
C GLN A 224 -28.80 -3.95 -13.24
N ASN A 225 -28.87 -5.14 -12.66
CA ASN A 225 -29.93 -6.13 -12.84
C ASN A 225 -30.07 -6.73 -14.26
N GLN A 226 -29.03 -6.67 -15.07
CA GLN A 226 -28.97 -7.27 -16.39
C GLN A 226 -27.77 -8.20 -16.52
N ALA A 227 -27.98 -9.35 -17.21
CA ALA A 227 -26.89 -10.25 -17.54
C ALA A 227 -25.91 -9.56 -18.50
N VAL A 228 -24.62 -9.56 -18.16
CA VAL A 228 -23.56 -8.93 -18.93
C VAL A 228 -22.32 -9.80 -18.96
N GLU A 229 -21.45 -9.59 -19.95
CA GLU A 229 -20.15 -10.24 -20.02
C GLU A 229 -19.04 -9.44 -19.31
N GLN A 230 -19.28 -8.16 -19.10
CA GLN A 230 -18.33 -7.23 -18.48
C GLN A 230 -19.07 -6.21 -17.61
N ALA A 231 -18.46 -5.87 -16.48
CA ALA A 231 -18.93 -4.81 -15.59
C ALA A 231 -17.76 -3.96 -15.11
N HIS A 232 -18.04 -2.75 -14.69
CA HIS A 232 -17.03 -1.77 -14.31
C HIS A 232 -17.39 -0.99 -13.04
N ALA A 233 -16.42 -0.21 -12.56
CA ALA A 233 -16.59 0.67 -11.41
C ALA A 233 -17.85 1.52 -11.49
N GLY A 234 -18.49 1.70 -10.35
CA GLY A 234 -19.74 2.45 -10.20
C GLY A 234 -21.00 1.64 -10.43
N GLN A 235 -20.90 0.43 -10.95
CA GLN A 235 -22.05 -0.44 -11.12
C GLN A 235 -22.28 -1.29 -9.87
N ARG A 236 -23.55 -1.57 -9.62
CA ARG A 236 -23.93 -2.62 -8.70
C ARG A 236 -23.87 -3.96 -9.43
N ILE A 237 -23.09 -4.87 -8.87
CA ILE A 237 -22.72 -6.11 -9.55
C ILE A 237 -23.14 -7.31 -8.70
N ALA A 238 -23.68 -8.32 -9.35
CA ALA A 238 -23.86 -9.65 -8.81
C ALA A 238 -22.97 -10.63 -9.57
N LEU A 239 -22.16 -11.39 -8.84
CA LEU A 239 -21.25 -12.37 -9.43
C LEU A 239 -21.59 -13.76 -8.95
N ASN A 240 -21.72 -14.68 -9.90
CA ASN A 240 -21.64 -16.10 -9.60
C ASN A 240 -20.18 -16.51 -9.62
N ILE A 241 -19.67 -16.94 -8.46
CA ILE A 241 -18.26 -17.27 -8.26
C ILE A 241 -18.09 -18.74 -7.88
N VAL A 242 -17.00 -19.34 -8.37
CA VAL A 242 -16.66 -20.74 -8.15
C VAL A 242 -15.23 -20.85 -7.64
N GLY A 243 -15.03 -21.61 -6.57
CA GLY A 243 -13.74 -21.85 -5.94
C GLY A 243 -13.90 -22.55 -4.60
N ASP A 244 -12.83 -22.61 -3.82
CA ASP A 244 -12.78 -23.31 -2.54
C ASP A 244 -13.36 -22.50 -1.37
N ALA A 245 -14.46 -21.78 -1.61
CA ALA A 245 -15.18 -21.04 -0.59
C ALA A 245 -16.68 -21.36 -0.64
N GLN A 246 -17.28 -21.55 0.54
CA GLN A 246 -18.71 -21.73 0.70
C GLN A 246 -19.34 -20.44 1.24
N LYS A 247 -20.66 -20.34 1.12
CA LYS A 247 -21.41 -19.16 1.55
C LYS A 247 -21.12 -18.76 3.00
N GLU A 248 -20.97 -19.71 3.90
CA GLU A 248 -20.76 -19.49 5.32
C GLU A 248 -19.40 -18.83 5.63
N ALA A 249 -18.43 -18.98 4.73
CA ALA A 249 -17.12 -18.37 4.84
C ALA A 249 -17.04 -16.94 4.27
N VAL A 250 -18.09 -16.49 3.57
CA VAL A 250 -18.15 -15.16 2.94
C VAL A 250 -18.98 -14.24 3.82
N HIS A 251 -18.39 -13.13 4.24
CA HIS A 251 -19.01 -12.17 5.14
C HIS A 251 -19.15 -10.81 4.49
N ARG A 252 -20.13 -10.04 4.98
CA ARG A 252 -20.24 -8.63 4.63
C ARG A 252 -18.92 -7.92 5.00
N GLY A 253 -18.41 -7.09 4.09
CA GLY A 253 -17.13 -6.43 4.25
C GLY A 253 -15.95 -7.16 3.65
N ASP A 254 -16.12 -8.40 3.19
CA ASP A 254 -15.13 -9.07 2.36
C ASP A 254 -15.05 -8.40 0.98
N TRP A 255 -13.95 -8.65 0.29
CA TRP A 255 -13.68 -8.05 -1.02
C TRP A 255 -13.41 -9.11 -2.07
N LEU A 256 -13.84 -8.83 -3.29
CA LEU A 256 -13.31 -9.46 -4.49
C LEU A 256 -12.37 -8.47 -5.19
N LEU A 257 -11.13 -8.89 -5.37
CA LEU A 257 -10.04 -8.09 -5.89
C LEU A 257 -9.42 -8.75 -7.13
N SER A 258 -8.96 -7.94 -8.07
CA SER A 258 -8.30 -8.45 -9.29
C SER A 258 -6.97 -9.16 -9.02
N SER A 259 -6.34 -8.90 -7.87
CA SER A 259 -5.09 -9.52 -7.45
C SER A 259 -5.04 -9.61 -5.92
N PRO A 260 -4.26 -10.54 -5.35
CA PRO A 260 -4.06 -10.61 -3.91
C PRO A 260 -3.55 -9.27 -3.37
N PRO A 261 -4.15 -8.75 -2.29
CA PRO A 261 -3.65 -7.54 -1.64
C PRO A 261 -2.42 -7.86 -0.78
N PRO A 262 -1.57 -6.87 -0.45
CA PRO A 262 -0.43 -7.13 0.44
C PRO A 262 -0.90 -7.42 1.88
N GLU A 263 -1.11 -6.41 2.68
CA GLU A 263 -1.56 -6.55 4.08
C GLU A 263 -2.70 -5.57 4.34
N PRO A 264 -3.67 -5.91 5.20
CA PRO A 264 -4.69 -4.95 5.60
C PRO A 264 -4.09 -3.88 6.52
N ALA A 265 -4.65 -2.68 6.46
CA ALA A 265 -4.20 -1.58 7.30
C ALA A 265 -4.79 -1.68 8.72
N GLU A 266 -3.94 -1.53 9.72
CA GLU A 266 -4.34 -1.40 11.14
C GLU A 266 -4.39 0.06 11.58
N ARG A 267 -3.64 0.92 10.91
CA ARG A 267 -3.52 2.34 11.18
C ARG A 267 -3.46 3.11 9.87
N VAL A 268 -4.04 4.28 9.84
CA VAL A 268 -4.14 5.08 8.63
C VAL A 268 -4.14 6.56 8.97
N ILE A 269 -3.45 7.36 8.15
CA ILE A 269 -3.55 8.82 8.19
C ILE A 269 -4.67 9.24 7.27
N VAL A 270 -5.53 10.09 7.79
CA VAL A 270 -6.69 10.64 7.07
C VAL A 270 -6.72 12.16 7.15
N GLU A 271 -7.37 12.74 6.16
CA GLU A 271 -7.79 14.14 6.17
C GLU A 271 -9.27 14.17 6.56
N LEU A 272 -9.58 14.86 7.66
CA LEU A 272 -10.92 14.94 8.23
C LEU A 272 -11.73 16.10 7.63
N GLN A 273 -13.01 15.85 7.43
CA GLN A 273 -14.03 16.88 7.23
C GLN A 273 -15.05 16.71 8.35
N CYS A 274 -14.94 17.53 9.38
CA CYS A 274 -15.76 17.40 10.58
C CYS A 274 -17.05 18.22 10.50
N HIS A 275 -18.18 17.63 10.86
CA HIS A 275 -19.41 18.34 11.20
C HIS A 275 -19.42 18.70 12.68
N THR A 276 -18.85 17.84 13.50
CA THR A 276 -18.68 18.02 14.94
C THR A 276 -17.20 17.87 15.29
N PRO A 277 -16.61 18.75 16.09
CA PRO A 277 -15.24 18.59 16.53
C PRO A 277 -15.00 17.24 17.21
N LEU A 278 -13.90 16.57 16.86
CA LEU A 278 -13.48 15.32 17.46
C LEU A 278 -12.51 15.58 18.61
N SER A 279 -12.54 14.70 19.62
CA SER A 279 -11.61 14.71 20.73
C SER A 279 -10.48 13.71 20.52
N GLN A 280 -9.34 13.97 21.15
CA GLN A 280 -8.20 13.04 21.12
C GLN A 280 -8.59 11.68 21.69
N TRP A 281 -8.26 10.61 20.98
CA TRP A 281 -8.57 9.22 21.34
C TRP A 281 -10.06 8.89 21.46
N GLN A 282 -10.91 9.70 20.85
CA GLN A 282 -12.34 9.45 20.81
C GLN A 282 -12.63 8.11 20.13
N PRO A 283 -13.44 7.23 20.76
CA PRO A 283 -13.90 6.01 20.13
C PRO A 283 -14.95 6.33 19.05
N LEU A 284 -14.86 5.65 17.91
CA LEU A 284 -15.70 5.89 16.75
C LEU A 284 -16.16 4.59 16.12
N HIS A 285 -17.33 4.63 15.48
CA HIS A 285 -17.67 3.72 14.41
C HIS A 285 -17.07 4.23 13.10
N ILE A 286 -16.43 3.33 12.36
CA ILE A 286 -15.75 3.63 11.09
C ILE A 286 -16.40 2.80 10.00
N HIS A 287 -16.98 3.47 9.01
CA HIS A 287 -17.59 2.84 7.85
C HIS A 287 -16.70 3.02 6.64
N HIS A 288 -16.38 1.92 5.98
CA HIS A 288 -15.64 1.88 4.73
C HIS A 288 -16.31 0.89 3.78
N ALA A 289 -16.87 1.37 2.68
CA ALA A 289 -17.63 0.55 1.75
C ALA A 289 -18.68 -0.30 2.51
N ALA A 290 -18.65 -1.63 2.36
CA ALA A 290 -19.54 -2.53 3.08
C ALA A 290 -19.06 -2.87 4.50
N SER A 291 -17.87 -2.44 4.89
CA SER A 291 -17.27 -2.73 6.20
C SER A 291 -17.69 -1.71 7.24
N HIS A 292 -17.93 -2.21 8.46
CA HIS A 292 -18.24 -1.41 9.63
C HIS A 292 -17.42 -1.95 10.81
N ILE A 293 -16.54 -1.12 11.34
CA ILE A 293 -15.67 -1.46 12.45
C ILE A 293 -15.68 -0.33 13.49
N THR A 294 -15.04 -0.57 14.61
CA THR A 294 -14.73 0.46 15.60
C THR A 294 -13.25 0.81 15.56
N GLY A 295 -12.92 1.95 16.12
CA GLY A 295 -11.54 2.42 16.23
C GLY A 295 -11.47 3.72 17.03
N ARG A 296 -10.29 4.32 17.02
CA ARG A 296 -10.04 5.58 17.74
C ARG A 296 -9.31 6.56 16.84
N VAL A 297 -9.53 7.85 17.10
CA VAL A 297 -8.89 8.94 16.38
C VAL A 297 -7.81 9.59 17.24
N SER A 298 -6.63 9.78 16.64
CA SER A 298 -5.57 10.61 17.20
C SER A 298 -5.39 11.83 16.32
N LEU A 299 -5.79 13.00 16.81
CA LEU A 299 -5.70 14.26 16.08
C LEU A 299 -4.23 14.66 15.93
N LEU A 300 -3.86 15.08 14.74
CA LEU A 300 -2.55 15.63 14.41
C LEU A 300 -2.66 17.15 14.24
N GLU A 301 -2.15 17.69 13.17
CA GLU A 301 -2.18 19.12 12.87
C GLU A 301 -3.28 19.43 11.85
N GLY A 302 -4.02 20.53 12.08
CA GLY A 302 -5.09 20.93 11.19
C GLY A 302 -6.20 19.87 11.10
N ASN A 303 -6.51 19.45 9.89
CA ASN A 303 -7.50 18.42 9.60
C ASN A 303 -6.90 17.01 9.44
N LEU A 304 -5.61 16.86 9.68
CA LEU A 304 -4.96 15.54 9.65
C LEU A 304 -5.17 14.79 10.97
N ALA A 305 -5.43 13.50 10.85
CA ALA A 305 -5.58 12.60 11.98
C ALA A 305 -5.09 11.20 11.64
N GLU A 306 -4.77 10.44 12.68
CA GLU A 306 -4.54 9.00 12.56
C GLU A 306 -5.75 8.26 13.10
N LEU A 307 -6.24 7.30 12.33
CA LEU A 307 -7.22 6.33 12.81
C LEU A 307 -6.50 5.05 13.19
N VAL A 308 -6.75 4.59 14.41
CA VAL A 308 -6.30 3.29 14.91
C VAL A 308 -7.49 2.35 14.85
N LEU A 309 -7.41 1.32 14.02
CA LEU A 309 -8.51 0.43 13.71
C LEU A 309 -8.50 -0.78 14.64
N ASP A 310 -9.64 -1.13 15.21
CA ASP A 310 -9.77 -2.32 16.07
C ASP A 310 -9.74 -3.61 15.24
N THR A 311 -10.15 -3.53 13.98
CA THR A 311 -10.09 -4.60 12.99
C THR A 311 -9.39 -4.09 11.73
N PRO A 312 -8.40 -4.81 11.18
CA PRO A 312 -7.73 -4.37 9.96
C PRO A 312 -8.69 -4.25 8.78
N LEU A 313 -8.49 -3.23 7.94
CA LEU A 313 -9.27 -2.98 6.74
C LEU A 313 -8.39 -2.96 5.49
N TRP A 314 -8.96 -3.40 4.37
CA TRP A 314 -8.34 -3.31 3.05
C TRP A 314 -8.56 -1.91 2.44
N LEU A 315 -7.82 -0.94 2.96
CA LEU A 315 -7.89 0.46 2.53
C LEU A 315 -6.94 0.73 1.37
N ALA A 316 -7.28 1.73 0.57
CA ALA A 316 -6.41 2.32 -0.43
C ALA A 316 -6.37 3.84 -0.24
N ASP A 317 -5.36 4.50 -0.81
CA ASP A 317 -5.26 5.96 -0.80
C ASP A 317 -6.50 6.58 -1.45
N ASN A 318 -6.93 7.71 -0.92
CA ASN A 318 -8.13 8.44 -1.33
C ASN A 318 -9.47 7.73 -1.04
N ASP A 319 -9.46 6.57 -0.41
CA ASP A 319 -10.69 5.94 0.04
C ASP A 319 -11.42 6.85 1.04
N ARG A 320 -12.73 6.84 0.95
CA ARG A 320 -13.61 7.63 1.81
C ARG A 320 -14.13 6.79 2.96
N LEU A 321 -14.07 7.35 4.15
CA LEU A 321 -14.58 6.77 5.39
C LEU A 321 -15.64 7.70 5.97
N VAL A 322 -16.61 7.14 6.67
CA VAL A 322 -17.57 7.89 7.47
C VAL A 322 -17.39 7.52 8.92
N LEU A 323 -17.24 8.54 9.76
CA LEU A 323 -17.01 8.40 11.20
C LEU A 323 -18.28 8.78 11.96
N ARG A 324 -18.74 7.87 12.80
CA ARG A 324 -19.93 8.08 13.62
C ARG A 324 -19.58 7.93 15.11
N ASP A 325 -20.38 8.56 15.97
CA ASP A 325 -20.23 8.42 17.41
C ASP A 325 -20.44 6.97 17.87
N ILE A 326 -19.88 6.62 19.02
CA ILE A 326 -19.92 5.23 19.51
C ILE A 326 -21.34 4.73 19.81
N SER A 327 -22.29 5.63 20.05
CA SER A 327 -23.71 5.29 20.18
C SER A 327 -24.42 5.08 18.82
N ALA A 328 -23.71 5.30 17.72
CA ALA A 328 -24.17 5.22 16.35
C ALA A 328 -25.39 6.10 16.00
N ARG A 329 -25.55 7.21 16.72
CA ARG A 329 -26.68 8.16 16.53
C ARG A 329 -26.34 9.30 15.59
N LEU A 330 -25.09 9.78 15.61
CA LEU A 330 -24.65 10.95 14.86
C LEU A 330 -23.50 10.61 13.93
N THR A 331 -23.56 11.13 12.72
CA THR A 331 -22.41 11.17 11.81
C THR A 331 -21.57 12.40 12.17
N LEU A 332 -20.32 12.16 12.58
CA LEU A 332 -19.46 13.21 13.10
C LEU A 332 -18.56 13.81 12.03
N ALA A 333 -18.02 12.99 11.16
CA ALA A 333 -17.04 13.41 10.15
C ALA A 333 -16.98 12.46 8.96
N GLY A 334 -16.50 12.97 7.85
CA GLY A 334 -15.92 12.20 6.76
C GLY A 334 -14.40 12.19 6.89
N ALA A 335 -13.78 11.16 6.34
CA ALA A 335 -12.34 11.03 6.29
C ALA A 335 -11.90 10.52 4.91
N ARG A 336 -10.81 11.07 4.39
CA ARG A 336 -10.16 10.59 3.17
C ARG A 336 -8.80 10.03 3.53
N VAL A 337 -8.50 8.84 3.09
CA VAL A 337 -7.21 8.19 3.34
C VAL A 337 -6.10 8.96 2.63
N VAL A 338 -5.10 9.39 3.39
CA VAL A 338 -3.89 10.07 2.90
C VAL A 338 -2.75 9.08 2.71
N THR A 339 -2.48 8.26 3.71
CA THR A 339 -1.45 7.22 3.62
C THR A 339 -1.76 6.06 4.56
N LEU A 340 -1.35 4.87 4.16
CA LEU A 340 -1.50 3.65 4.94
C LEU A 340 -0.27 3.43 5.83
N ASP A 341 -0.48 2.73 6.93
CA ASP A 341 0.59 2.25 7.83
C ASP A 341 1.66 3.29 8.17
N PRO A 342 1.26 4.40 8.82
CA PRO A 342 2.20 5.45 9.21
C PRO A 342 3.24 4.93 10.22
N PRO A 343 4.39 5.59 10.35
CA PRO A 343 5.40 5.20 11.33
C PRO A 343 4.81 5.27 12.75
N ARG A 344 5.21 4.34 13.60
CA ARG A 344 4.71 4.28 14.99
C ARG A 344 5.17 5.46 15.83
N ARG A 345 6.32 6.06 15.50
CA ARG A 345 6.94 7.18 16.23
C ARG A 345 7.23 8.35 15.31
N GLY A 346 7.29 9.53 15.89
CA GLY A 346 7.70 10.75 15.17
C GLY A 346 6.61 11.40 14.31
N LYS A 347 5.36 11.00 14.44
CA LYS A 347 4.25 11.54 13.65
C LYS A 347 3.95 13.02 13.91
N ARG A 348 4.38 13.55 15.05
CA ARG A 348 4.20 14.97 15.41
C ARG A 348 5.40 15.84 15.11
N LYS A 349 6.45 15.29 14.51
CA LYS A 349 7.60 16.07 14.08
C LYS A 349 7.19 17.03 12.95
N PRO A 350 7.64 18.28 12.97
CA PRO A 350 7.25 19.28 11.97
C PRO A 350 7.52 18.85 10.53
N GLU A 351 8.65 18.21 10.27
CA GLU A 351 9.00 17.72 8.92
C GLU A 351 8.03 16.66 8.41
N TYR A 352 7.60 15.75 9.30
CA TYR A 352 6.64 14.72 8.95
C TYR A 352 5.25 15.29 8.69
N LEU A 353 4.80 16.23 9.52
CA LEU A 353 3.50 16.90 9.34
C LEU A 353 3.47 17.72 8.05
N GLN A 354 4.54 18.43 7.73
CA GLN A 354 4.68 19.14 6.46
C GLN A 354 4.60 18.18 5.26
N TRP A 355 5.27 17.05 5.35
CA TRP A 355 5.21 16.02 4.33
C TRP A 355 3.80 15.43 4.19
N LEU A 356 3.10 15.18 5.30
CA LEU A 356 1.71 14.71 5.28
C LEU A 356 0.76 15.71 4.62
N HIS A 357 0.92 17.01 4.89
CA HIS A 357 0.12 18.04 4.23
C HIS A 357 0.37 18.07 2.72
N ALA A 358 1.62 17.93 2.30
CA ALA A 358 1.97 17.83 0.89
C ALA A 358 1.35 16.58 0.24
N LEU A 359 1.41 15.44 0.92
CA LEU A 359 0.82 14.18 0.44
C LEU A 359 -0.70 14.26 0.36
N ALA A 360 -1.35 14.90 1.34
CA ALA A 360 -2.79 15.12 1.32
C ALA A 360 -3.24 15.96 0.12
N ALA A 361 -2.42 16.91 -0.32
CA ALA A 361 -2.71 17.78 -1.46
C ALA A 361 -2.54 17.09 -2.83
N VAL A 362 -1.87 15.97 -2.89
CA VAL A 362 -1.57 15.23 -4.14
C VAL A 362 -2.84 14.68 -4.82
N GLY A 363 -3.80 14.21 -4.04
CA GLY A 363 -5.02 13.59 -4.57
C GLY A 363 -4.75 12.37 -5.43
N ALA A 364 -5.16 12.41 -6.68
CA ALA A 364 -5.07 11.29 -7.62
C ALA A 364 -3.77 11.25 -8.44
N ASP A 365 -2.85 12.19 -8.24
CA ASP A 365 -1.58 12.23 -8.97
C ASP A 365 -0.58 11.20 -8.42
N ASP A 366 -0.51 10.05 -9.07
CA ASP A 366 0.33 8.93 -8.65
C ASP A 366 1.83 9.23 -8.74
N ALA A 367 2.26 10.02 -9.72
CA ALA A 367 3.66 10.39 -9.89
C ALA A 367 4.14 11.30 -8.74
N GLN A 368 3.35 12.30 -8.34
CA GLN A 368 3.66 13.15 -7.20
C GLN A 368 3.63 12.37 -5.88
N ALA A 369 2.68 11.45 -5.71
CA ALA A 369 2.64 10.58 -4.53
C ALA A 369 3.90 9.74 -4.43
N LEU A 370 4.35 9.14 -5.52
CA LEU A 370 5.58 8.35 -5.54
C LEU A 370 6.82 9.20 -5.20
N GLU A 371 6.93 10.38 -5.77
CA GLU A 371 8.04 11.30 -5.46
C GLU A 371 8.08 11.68 -3.98
N LEU A 372 6.94 11.98 -3.37
CA LEU A 372 6.86 12.31 -1.96
C LEU A 372 7.28 11.13 -1.07
N HIS A 373 6.84 9.92 -1.38
CA HIS A 373 7.30 8.73 -0.65
C HIS A 373 8.80 8.50 -0.81
N LEU A 374 9.32 8.66 -2.03
CA LEU A 374 10.75 8.47 -2.32
C LEU A 374 11.65 9.56 -1.70
N GLN A 375 11.12 10.72 -1.35
CA GLN A 375 11.86 11.73 -0.59
C GLN A 375 12.22 11.26 0.83
N ARG A 376 11.40 10.38 1.38
CA ARG A 376 11.56 9.93 2.76
C ARG A 376 12.29 8.61 2.89
N ASP A 377 11.96 7.65 2.04
CA ASP A 377 12.44 6.28 2.17
C ASP A 377 12.36 5.51 0.85
N ALA A 378 12.98 4.35 0.81
CA ALA A 378 12.77 3.39 -0.26
C ALA A 378 11.31 2.93 -0.27
N VAL A 379 10.75 2.78 -1.47
CA VAL A 379 9.35 2.41 -1.66
C VAL A 379 9.22 0.93 -1.97
N ARG A 380 8.31 0.27 -1.30
CA ARG A 380 7.88 -1.10 -1.60
C ARG A 380 6.85 -1.04 -2.72
N LEU A 381 7.21 -1.51 -3.90
CA LEU A 381 6.39 -1.38 -5.11
C LEU A 381 5.01 -2.02 -4.99
N GLU A 382 4.92 -3.22 -4.40
CA GLU A 382 3.64 -3.90 -4.18
C GLU A 382 2.69 -3.09 -3.30
N HIS A 383 3.21 -2.50 -2.21
CA HIS A 383 2.42 -1.70 -1.29
C HIS A 383 1.98 -0.39 -1.93
N PHE A 384 2.86 0.27 -2.66
CA PHE A 384 2.53 1.49 -3.38
C PHE A 384 1.50 1.24 -4.47
N ALA A 385 1.67 0.18 -5.26
CA ALA A 385 0.72 -0.21 -6.31
C ALA A 385 -0.67 -0.52 -5.72
N TRP A 386 -0.72 -1.23 -4.59
CA TRP A 386 -1.98 -1.45 -3.88
C TRP A 386 -2.58 -0.15 -3.36
N ALA A 387 -1.81 0.67 -2.65
CA ALA A 387 -2.28 1.93 -2.09
C ALA A 387 -2.88 2.85 -3.16
N ARG A 388 -2.25 2.91 -4.35
CA ARG A 388 -2.73 3.72 -5.47
C ARG A 388 -3.63 2.97 -6.45
N GLN A 389 -3.92 1.70 -6.21
CA GLN A 389 -4.72 0.83 -7.08
C GLN A 389 -4.23 0.79 -8.53
N LEU A 390 -2.90 0.77 -8.69
CA LEU A 390 -2.26 0.71 -10.01
C LEU A 390 -2.19 -0.73 -10.52
N SER A 391 -2.48 -0.90 -11.80
CA SER A 391 -2.21 -2.15 -12.52
C SER A 391 -0.70 -2.36 -12.68
N GLU A 392 -0.28 -3.57 -13.05
CA GLU A 392 1.13 -3.85 -13.37
C GLU A 392 1.66 -2.92 -14.47
N ALA A 393 0.88 -2.70 -15.53
CA ALA A 393 1.24 -1.80 -16.61
C ALA A 393 1.33 -0.35 -16.13
N GLY A 394 0.40 0.11 -15.32
CA GLY A 394 0.41 1.45 -14.74
C GLY A 394 1.61 1.67 -13.83
N MET A 395 1.95 0.69 -13.00
CA MET A 395 3.13 0.76 -12.13
C MET A 395 4.43 0.73 -12.94
N ALA A 396 4.54 -0.15 -13.93
CA ALA A 396 5.71 -0.23 -14.81
C ALA A 396 5.96 1.09 -15.54
N ALA A 397 4.91 1.73 -16.08
CA ALA A 397 5.01 3.03 -16.73
C ALA A 397 5.50 4.13 -15.78
N LEU A 398 5.03 4.10 -14.53
CA LEU A 398 5.35 5.10 -13.52
C LEU A 398 6.82 5.03 -13.08
N ILE A 399 7.39 3.84 -12.97
CA ILE A 399 8.78 3.62 -12.51
C ILE A 399 9.80 3.56 -13.65
N GLN A 400 9.39 3.70 -14.89
CA GLN A 400 10.27 3.67 -16.07
C GLN A 400 11.04 5.00 -16.20
N ARG A 401 11.93 5.24 -15.23
CA ARG A 401 12.79 6.44 -15.19
C ARG A 401 14.23 6.03 -14.94
N PRO A 402 15.19 6.63 -15.66
CA PRO A 402 16.62 6.27 -15.53
C PRO A 402 17.24 6.67 -14.20
N ASP A 403 16.62 7.61 -13.47
CA ASP A 403 17.09 8.11 -12.19
C ASP A 403 16.60 7.29 -10.98
N TYR A 404 15.78 6.27 -11.22
CA TYR A 404 15.33 5.34 -10.18
C TYR A 404 16.21 4.10 -10.13
N LEU A 405 16.57 3.70 -8.91
CA LEU A 405 17.27 2.44 -8.64
C LEU A 405 16.25 1.42 -8.13
N GLN A 406 16.16 0.28 -8.81
CA GLN A 406 15.24 -0.79 -8.44
C GLN A 406 16.00 -2.08 -8.14
N ALA A 407 15.65 -2.72 -7.02
CA ALA A 407 16.08 -4.08 -6.68
C ALA A 407 14.85 -4.89 -6.23
N GLY A 408 14.42 -5.85 -7.06
CA GLY A 408 13.20 -6.62 -6.80
C GLY A 408 11.98 -5.71 -6.67
N GLN A 409 11.32 -5.78 -5.53
CA GLN A 409 10.12 -4.98 -5.21
C GLN A 409 10.44 -3.67 -4.45
N ARG A 410 11.69 -3.22 -4.50
CA ARG A 410 12.13 -2.00 -3.83
C ARG A 410 12.61 -0.95 -4.82
N LEU A 411 12.25 0.29 -4.57
CA LEU A 411 12.60 1.43 -5.39
C LEU A 411 13.27 2.52 -4.57
N LEU A 412 14.30 3.12 -5.13
CA LEU A 412 15.09 4.19 -4.52
C LEU A 412 15.23 5.34 -5.51
N SER A 413 15.07 6.58 -5.03
CA SER A 413 15.31 7.78 -5.84
C SER A 413 16.80 8.13 -5.88
N ALA A 414 17.21 8.89 -6.91
CA ALA A 414 18.59 9.37 -7.02
C ALA A 414 19.04 10.24 -5.83
N PRO A 415 18.25 11.20 -5.31
CA PRO A 415 18.65 11.97 -4.12
C PRO A 415 18.84 11.11 -2.87
N LEU A 416 17.98 10.13 -2.65
CA LEU A 416 18.09 9.23 -1.51
C LEU A 416 19.27 8.27 -1.68
N ALA A 417 19.51 7.78 -2.89
CA ALA A 417 20.68 6.99 -3.23
C ALA A 417 21.99 7.77 -2.94
N ALA A 418 22.04 9.05 -3.28
CA ALA A 418 23.17 9.91 -2.97
C ALA A 418 23.42 10.06 -1.46
N ARG A 419 22.36 10.15 -0.66
CA ARG A 419 22.48 10.16 0.82
C ARG A 419 23.00 8.83 1.36
N TRP A 420 22.51 7.73 0.83
CA TRP A 420 23.00 6.39 1.21
C TRP A 420 24.45 6.18 0.81
N GLN A 421 24.83 6.66 -0.37
CA GLN A 421 26.25 6.62 -0.81
C GLN A 421 27.17 7.35 0.18
N ARG A 422 26.77 8.54 0.62
CA ARG A 422 27.57 9.29 1.62
C ARG A 422 27.71 8.53 2.92
N LYS A 423 26.64 7.92 3.42
CA LYS A 423 26.68 7.08 4.63
C LYS A 423 27.60 5.89 4.46
N LEU A 424 27.58 5.26 3.29
CA LEU A 424 28.47 4.13 2.98
C LEU A 424 29.94 4.58 2.92
N LEU A 425 30.22 5.70 2.26
CA LEU A 425 31.58 6.24 2.17
C LEU A 425 32.11 6.68 3.53
N ASP A 426 31.31 7.35 4.35
CA ASP A 426 31.68 7.76 5.70
C ASP A 426 31.96 6.56 6.62
N ALA A 427 31.13 5.53 6.52
CA ALA A 427 31.32 4.29 7.28
C ALA A 427 32.59 3.56 6.85
N LEU A 428 32.87 3.53 5.53
CA LEU A 428 34.08 2.93 4.99
C LEU A 428 35.35 3.68 5.44
N ALA A 429 35.32 5.02 5.41
CA ALA A 429 36.42 5.85 5.90
C ALA A 429 36.68 5.60 7.39
N ARG A 430 35.64 5.57 8.21
CA ARG A 430 35.78 5.24 9.64
C ARG A 430 36.32 3.83 9.89
N TYR A 431 35.85 2.87 9.07
CA TYR A 431 36.37 1.50 9.15
C TYR A 431 37.87 1.44 8.90
N HIS A 432 38.38 2.14 7.88
CA HIS A 432 39.81 2.22 7.58
C HIS A 432 40.61 2.86 8.72
N GLU A 433 40.05 3.86 9.39
CA GLU A 433 40.71 4.47 10.56
C GLU A 433 40.82 3.50 11.76
N GLN A 434 39.74 2.73 11.99
CA GLN A 434 39.64 1.81 13.13
C GLN A 434 40.37 0.48 12.88
N HIS A 435 40.48 0.07 11.63
CA HIS A 435 41.02 -1.22 11.20
C HIS A 435 42.14 -1.04 10.15
N ARG A 436 43.16 -0.28 10.50
CA ARG A 436 44.27 0.07 9.58
C ARG A 436 45.03 -1.13 9.05
N ASP A 437 44.98 -2.25 9.76
CA ASP A 437 45.63 -3.52 9.44
C ASP A 437 44.74 -4.47 8.59
N GLU A 438 43.51 -4.08 8.29
CA GLU A 438 42.63 -4.87 7.48
C GLU A 438 42.47 -4.25 6.07
N PRO A 439 42.26 -5.07 5.01
CA PRO A 439 42.11 -4.57 3.64
C PRO A 439 40.81 -3.79 3.43
N GLY A 440 39.83 -3.97 4.31
CA GLY A 440 38.52 -3.34 4.27
C GLY A 440 37.40 -4.32 4.64
N PRO A 441 36.19 -3.85 4.81
CA PRO A 441 35.03 -4.70 5.07
C PRO A 441 34.52 -5.38 3.79
N GLY A 442 33.83 -6.50 3.94
CA GLY A 442 33.01 -7.06 2.90
C GLY A 442 31.72 -6.23 2.71
N ARG A 443 31.02 -6.46 1.61
CA ARG A 443 29.79 -5.73 1.26
C ARG A 443 28.73 -5.82 2.35
N GLU A 444 28.47 -7.00 2.85
CA GLU A 444 27.46 -7.23 3.87
C GLU A 444 27.80 -6.55 5.20
N ARG A 445 29.07 -6.58 5.58
CA ARG A 445 29.53 -5.89 6.80
C ARG A 445 29.39 -4.38 6.67
N LEU A 446 29.77 -3.81 5.52
CA LEU A 446 29.62 -2.38 5.25
C LEU A 446 28.16 -1.97 5.31
N ARG A 447 27.28 -2.75 4.69
CA ARG A 447 25.84 -2.52 4.77
C ARG A 447 25.34 -2.47 6.22
N ARG A 448 25.70 -3.45 7.02
CA ARG A 448 25.27 -3.52 8.43
C ARG A 448 25.79 -2.36 9.27
N ILE A 449 26.96 -1.87 8.98
CA ILE A 449 27.56 -0.73 9.69
C ILE A 449 26.88 0.58 9.27
N ALA A 450 26.71 0.79 7.99
CA ALA A 450 26.26 2.07 7.43
C ALA A 450 24.72 2.20 7.37
N LEU A 451 24.02 1.15 6.95
CA LEU A 451 22.60 1.16 6.62
C LEU A 451 21.91 -0.12 7.14
N PRO A 452 21.96 -0.38 8.46
CA PRO A 452 21.47 -1.66 9.02
C PRO A 452 19.97 -1.87 8.88
N MET A 453 19.20 -0.78 8.78
CA MET A 453 17.73 -0.81 8.74
C MET A 453 17.19 -0.77 7.31
N GLU A 454 18.04 -0.58 6.31
CA GLU A 454 17.62 -0.44 4.93
C GLU A 454 17.60 -1.79 4.20
N ASP A 455 16.88 -1.83 3.07
CA ASP A 455 16.75 -3.04 2.27
C ASP A 455 18.11 -3.55 1.76
N GLU A 456 18.40 -4.80 2.06
CA GLU A 456 19.68 -5.43 1.75
C GLU A 456 19.99 -5.40 0.24
N ALA A 457 19.03 -5.78 -0.60
CA ALA A 457 19.23 -5.86 -2.04
C ALA A 457 19.50 -4.49 -2.67
N LEU A 458 18.81 -3.44 -2.22
CA LEU A 458 19.05 -2.07 -2.67
C LEU A 458 20.44 -1.58 -2.27
N VAL A 459 20.84 -1.82 -1.02
CA VAL A 459 22.17 -1.38 -0.54
C VAL A 459 23.29 -2.09 -1.29
N LEU A 460 23.17 -3.40 -1.49
CA LEU A 460 24.16 -4.18 -2.23
C LEU A 460 24.25 -3.76 -3.69
N LEU A 461 23.12 -3.46 -4.32
CA LEU A 461 23.09 -2.93 -5.69
C LEU A 461 23.76 -1.55 -5.77
N LEU A 462 23.52 -0.71 -4.78
CA LEU A 462 24.13 0.61 -4.70
C LEU A 462 25.65 0.52 -4.51
N ILE A 463 26.13 -0.38 -3.66
CA ILE A 463 27.57 -0.65 -3.49
C ILE A 463 28.19 -1.10 -4.81
N GLU A 464 27.52 -1.96 -5.56
CA GLU A 464 28.02 -2.42 -6.85
C GLU A 464 28.11 -1.27 -7.87
N GLN A 465 27.13 -0.38 -7.90
CA GLN A 465 27.20 0.82 -8.73
C GLN A 465 28.34 1.77 -8.31
N MET A 466 28.59 1.90 -7.01
CA MET A 466 29.72 2.68 -6.49
C MET A 466 31.06 2.07 -6.92
N ARG A 467 31.15 0.75 -6.94
CA ARG A 467 32.32 0.03 -7.44
C ARG A 467 32.55 0.27 -8.93
N GLU A 468 31.49 0.13 -9.73
CA GLU A 468 31.56 0.36 -11.19
C GLU A 468 31.94 1.81 -11.54
N SER A 469 31.46 2.77 -10.76
CA SER A 469 31.78 4.20 -10.95
C SER A 469 33.15 4.63 -10.41
N GLY A 470 33.84 3.73 -9.70
CA GLY A 470 35.15 4.01 -9.12
C GLY A 470 35.14 4.77 -7.79
N LEU A 471 33.96 5.00 -7.19
CA LEU A 471 33.86 5.59 -5.85
C LEU A 471 34.41 4.68 -4.76
N VAL A 472 34.31 3.38 -4.96
CA VAL A 472 34.81 2.33 -4.09
C VAL A 472 35.52 1.30 -4.96
N HIS A 473 36.62 0.77 -4.49
CA HIS A 473 37.33 -0.33 -5.12
C HIS A 473 37.12 -1.63 -4.33
N SER A 474 37.20 -2.75 -5.05
CA SER A 474 37.12 -4.08 -4.45
C SER A 474 38.36 -4.88 -4.79
N HIS A 475 38.96 -5.51 -3.79
CA HIS A 475 40.06 -6.44 -3.96
C HIS A 475 39.77 -7.72 -3.17
N HIS A 476 39.61 -8.82 -3.89
CA HIS A 476 39.24 -10.12 -3.32
C HIS A 476 37.98 -10.07 -2.43
N GLY A 477 37.00 -9.22 -2.82
CA GLY A 477 35.74 -9.05 -2.08
C GLY A 477 35.81 -8.04 -0.94
N TRP A 478 36.99 -7.51 -0.64
CA TRP A 478 37.15 -6.44 0.35
C TRP A 478 37.02 -5.08 -0.29
N LEU A 479 36.23 -4.22 0.33
CA LEU A 479 35.92 -2.88 -0.17
C LEU A 479 36.88 -1.86 0.46
N HIS A 480 37.40 -0.95 -0.35
CA HIS A 480 38.25 0.14 0.13
C HIS A 480 38.05 1.43 -0.68
N LEU A 481 38.38 2.56 -0.06
CA LEU A 481 38.42 3.85 -0.74
C LEU A 481 39.60 3.91 -1.72
N PRO A 482 39.50 4.68 -2.82
CA PRO A 482 40.60 4.81 -3.82
C PRO A 482 41.90 5.34 -3.24
N GLU A 483 41.82 6.20 -2.21
CA GLU A 483 42.97 6.82 -1.56
C GLU A 483 43.68 5.86 -0.57
N HIS A 484 43.05 4.77 -0.23
CA HIS A 484 43.58 3.79 0.68
C HIS A 484 44.65 2.92 -0.03
N LYS A 485 45.80 3.50 -0.27
CA LYS A 485 46.99 2.80 -0.80
C LYS A 485 47.95 2.55 0.32
N ALA A 486 48.02 1.30 0.72
CA ALA A 486 49.12 0.85 1.56
C ALA A 486 50.30 0.56 0.65
N GLY A 487 51.36 1.34 0.76
CA GLY A 487 52.62 1.08 0.13
C GLY A 487 53.63 0.62 1.17
N PHE A 488 54.50 -0.35 0.84
CA PHE A 488 55.65 -0.69 1.67
C PHE A 488 56.71 0.41 1.59
N THR A 489 57.38 0.66 2.72
CA THR A 489 58.69 1.33 2.71
C THR A 489 59.71 0.38 2.07
N ASP A 490 60.90 0.90 1.65
CA ASP A 490 61.95 0.05 1.06
C ASP A 490 62.39 -1.07 2.02
N GLU A 491 62.51 -0.78 3.31
CA GLU A 491 62.78 -1.76 4.35
C GLU A 491 61.68 -2.83 4.45
N GLN A 492 60.45 -2.40 4.47
CA GLN A 492 59.28 -3.30 4.52
C GLN A 492 59.18 -4.16 3.26
N GLN A 493 59.47 -3.60 2.09
CA GLN A 493 59.49 -4.33 0.84
C GLN A 493 60.57 -5.44 0.84
N ALA A 494 61.74 -5.14 1.36
CA ALA A 494 62.83 -6.12 1.48
C ALA A 494 62.44 -7.27 2.42
N VAL A 495 61.78 -6.97 3.54
CA VAL A 495 61.25 -7.99 4.45
C VAL A 495 60.15 -8.81 3.83
N TRP A 496 59.22 -8.15 3.12
CA TRP A 496 58.11 -8.82 2.45
C TRP A 496 58.62 -9.82 1.40
N GLN A 497 59.59 -9.46 0.60
CA GLN A 497 60.17 -10.35 -0.39
C GLN A 497 60.75 -11.62 0.23
N LYS A 498 61.29 -11.55 1.45
CA LYS A 498 61.79 -12.71 2.17
C LYS A 498 60.69 -13.63 2.70
N VAL A 499 59.55 -13.09 3.10
CA VAL A 499 58.47 -13.86 3.75
C VAL A 499 57.36 -14.27 2.82
N GLU A 500 57.16 -13.59 1.69
CA GLU A 500 56.11 -13.88 0.73
C GLU A 500 56.13 -15.35 0.27
N THR A 501 57.29 -15.88 -0.02
CA THR A 501 57.45 -17.25 -0.47
C THR A 501 57.24 -18.30 0.63
N LEU A 502 57.29 -17.89 1.89
CA LEU A 502 57.09 -18.78 3.03
C LEU A 502 55.59 -19.03 3.29
N PHE A 503 54.72 -18.16 2.81
CA PHE A 503 53.26 -18.36 2.87
C PHE A 503 52.85 -19.48 1.92
N GLY A 504 52.56 -20.64 2.48
CA GLY A 504 52.01 -21.79 1.80
C GLY A 504 50.57 -22.02 2.18
N ASP A 505 50.22 -23.26 2.45
CA ASP A 505 48.85 -23.65 2.84
C ASP A 505 48.55 -23.41 4.33
N ASP A 506 49.55 -23.18 5.14
CA ASP A 506 49.44 -22.97 6.58
C ASP A 506 49.49 -21.50 6.97
N PRO A 507 48.84 -21.12 8.08
CA PRO A 507 48.91 -19.75 8.57
C PRO A 507 50.22 -19.52 9.33
N TRP A 508 50.62 -18.25 9.38
CA TRP A 508 51.81 -17.83 10.14
C TRP A 508 51.42 -16.89 11.28
N TRP A 509 52.00 -17.14 12.47
CA TRP A 509 52.06 -16.15 13.54
C TRP A 509 53.17 -15.14 13.25
N VAL A 510 52.91 -13.86 13.53
CA VAL A 510 53.91 -12.80 13.36
C VAL A 510 55.25 -13.17 14.05
N ARG A 511 55.15 -13.64 15.28
CA ARG A 511 56.34 -14.03 16.08
C ARG A 511 57.13 -15.15 15.42
N ASP A 512 56.48 -16.16 14.92
CA ASP A 512 57.13 -17.33 14.34
C ASP A 512 57.77 -16.98 13.00
N LEU A 513 57.11 -16.15 12.18
CA LEU A 513 57.64 -15.67 10.91
C LEU A 513 58.84 -14.73 11.12
N ALA A 514 58.75 -13.83 12.11
CA ALA A 514 59.87 -12.95 12.49
C ALA A 514 61.11 -13.74 12.91
N ARG A 515 60.92 -14.81 13.65
CA ARG A 515 62.02 -15.72 14.08
C ARG A 515 62.63 -16.45 12.88
N GLU A 516 61.78 -16.92 11.95
CA GLU A 516 62.24 -17.69 10.78
C GLU A 516 63.16 -16.86 9.87
N VAL A 517 62.87 -15.59 9.65
CA VAL A 517 63.67 -14.71 8.77
C VAL A 517 64.61 -13.77 9.53
N HIS A 518 64.75 -13.94 10.83
CA HIS A 518 65.63 -13.13 11.69
C HIS A 518 65.33 -11.62 11.62
N VAL A 519 64.10 -11.25 11.70
CA VAL A 519 63.63 -9.87 11.70
C VAL A 519 62.94 -9.57 13.04
N GLU A 520 63.05 -8.32 13.49
CA GLU A 520 62.39 -7.90 14.72
C GLU A 520 60.86 -8.04 14.61
N GLU A 521 60.22 -8.51 15.67
CA GLU A 521 58.75 -8.77 15.69
C GLU A 521 57.92 -7.54 15.36
N SER A 522 58.34 -6.36 15.87
CA SER A 522 57.62 -5.09 15.59
C SER A 522 57.65 -4.71 14.11
N LEU A 523 58.81 -4.89 13.45
CA LEU A 523 58.93 -4.66 12.00
C LEU A 523 58.11 -5.69 11.20
N MET A 524 58.21 -6.96 11.58
CA MET A 524 57.38 -8.01 10.94
C MET A 524 55.89 -7.72 11.07
N ARG A 525 55.43 -7.29 12.24
CA ARG A 525 54.04 -6.91 12.45
C ARG A 525 53.63 -5.76 11.54
N ALA A 526 54.45 -4.76 11.37
CA ALA A 526 54.20 -3.63 10.46
C ALA A 526 54.17 -4.10 8.99
N VAL A 527 55.09 -4.96 8.56
CA VAL A 527 55.14 -5.51 7.20
C VAL A 527 53.89 -6.35 6.89
N LEU A 528 53.51 -7.25 7.80
CA LEU A 528 52.32 -8.10 7.58
C LEU A 528 51.03 -7.30 7.61
N ARG A 529 50.94 -6.28 8.46
CA ARG A 529 49.82 -5.33 8.43
C ARG A 529 49.71 -4.64 7.09
N GLN A 530 50.83 -4.17 6.57
CA GLN A 530 50.88 -3.49 5.27
C GLN A 530 50.53 -4.43 4.11
N ALA A 531 51.05 -5.67 4.14
CA ALA A 531 50.70 -6.69 3.17
C ALA A 531 49.19 -7.04 3.21
N ALA A 532 48.60 -7.08 4.41
CA ALA A 532 47.18 -7.29 4.57
C ALA A 532 46.34 -6.13 4.00
N GLN A 533 46.79 -4.90 4.21
CA GLN A 533 46.14 -3.72 3.61
C GLN A 533 46.18 -3.72 2.08
N GLN A 534 47.25 -4.29 1.51
CA GLN A 534 47.37 -4.49 0.07
C GLN A 534 46.59 -5.71 -0.46
N GLY A 535 45.94 -6.45 0.40
CA GLY A 535 45.16 -7.61 0.03
C GLY A 535 45.94 -8.87 -0.32
N MET A 536 47.21 -8.96 0.10
CA MET A 536 48.07 -10.14 -0.17
C MET A 536 47.83 -11.25 0.83
N ILE A 537 47.61 -10.90 2.08
CA ILE A 537 47.37 -11.80 3.21
C ILE A 537 46.18 -11.31 4.04
N THR A 538 45.69 -12.17 4.91
CA THR A 538 44.52 -11.84 5.77
C THR A 538 44.76 -12.31 7.19
N ALA A 539 44.53 -11.45 8.17
CA ALA A 539 44.49 -11.81 9.58
C ALA A 539 43.21 -12.53 9.93
N ILE A 540 43.26 -13.80 10.26
CA ILE A 540 42.08 -14.56 10.75
C ILE A 540 41.81 -14.30 12.24
N VAL A 541 42.87 -14.10 13.01
CA VAL A 541 42.89 -13.57 14.37
C VAL A 541 44.06 -12.61 14.49
N LYS A 542 44.14 -11.87 15.57
CA LYS A 542 45.26 -10.96 15.82
C LYS A 542 46.59 -11.68 15.65
N ASP A 543 47.47 -11.10 14.83
CA ASP A 543 48.83 -11.57 14.58
C ASP A 543 48.97 -12.96 13.92
N ARG A 544 47.88 -13.48 13.32
CA ARG A 544 47.93 -14.76 12.59
C ARG A 544 47.35 -14.58 11.19
N TYR A 545 48.18 -14.83 10.17
CA TYR A 545 47.84 -14.52 8.77
C TYR A 545 47.83 -15.75 7.88
N TYR A 546 46.86 -15.75 6.95
CA TYR A 546 46.83 -16.64 5.79
C TYR A 546 47.08 -15.86 4.51
N ARG A 547 47.59 -16.51 3.49
CA ARG A 547 47.55 -16.00 2.10
C ARG A 547 46.10 -15.87 1.62
N ASN A 548 45.79 -14.78 0.93
CA ASN A 548 44.41 -14.49 0.56
C ASN A 548 43.78 -15.53 -0.37
N ASP A 549 44.53 -16.13 -1.30
CA ASP A 549 44.03 -17.19 -2.15
C ASP A 549 43.55 -18.41 -1.33
N ARG A 550 44.24 -18.68 -0.19
CA ARG A 550 43.80 -19.71 0.74
C ARG A 550 42.48 -19.38 1.42
N ILE A 551 42.28 -18.13 1.79
CA ILE A 551 41.00 -17.65 2.33
C ILE A 551 39.86 -17.81 1.30
N VAL A 552 40.13 -17.52 0.04
CA VAL A 552 39.13 -17.73 -1.05
C VAL A 552 38.80 -19.23 -1.19
N GLN A 553 39.76 -20.11 -1.09
CA GLN A 553 39.52 -21.56 -1.10
C GLN A 553 38.66 -22.00 0.09
N PHE A 554 38.89 -21.43 1.28
CA PHE A 554 38.02 -21.69 2.44
C PHE A 554 36.59 -21.21 2.22
N ALA A 555 36.42 -20.04 1.63
CA ALA A 555 35.12 -19.52 1.28
C ALA A 555 34.36 -20.42 0.28
N GLN A 556 35.07 -20.97 -0.70
CA GLN A 556 34.50 -21.95 -1.64
C GLN A 556 34.03 -23.23 -0.93
N ARG A 557 34.81 -23.71 0.06
CA ARG A 557 34.41 -24.86 0.88
C ARG A 557 33.16 -24.59 1.70
N VAL A 558 33.06 -23.41 2.28
CA VAL A 558 31.85 -23.00 2.99
C VAL A 558 30.63 -22.97 2.04
N ARG A 559 30.80 -22.50 0.82
CA ARG A 559 29.74 -22.53 -0.19
C ARG A 559 29.31 -23.94 -0.57
N GLU A 560 30.26 -24.83 -0.75
CA GLU A 560 29.98 -26.24 -1.04
C GLU A 560 29.21 -26.91 0.10
N LEU A 561 29.60 -26.69 1.34
CA LEU A 561 28.92 -27.22 2.52
C LEU A 561 27.52 -26.60 2.70
N ASP A 562 27.36 -25.32 2.43
CA ASP A 562 26.07 -24.65 2.42
C ASP A 562 25.14 -25.26 1.38
N ARG A 563 25.63 -25.53 0.18
CA ARG A 563 24.86 -26.17 -0.90
C ARG A 563 24.44 -27.60 -0.55
N LEU A 564 25.34 -28.35 0.11
CA LEU A 564 25.11 -29.77 0.42
C LEU A 564 24.27 -29.98 1.68
N ARG A 565 24.42 -29.10 2.69
CA ARG A 565 23.86 -29.28 4.05
C ARG A 565 23.08 -28.08 4.56
N GLY A 566 23.05 -26.96 3.83
CA GLY A 566 22.39 -25.72 4.22
C GLY A 566 23.11 -24.92 5.30
N SER A 567 24.19 -25.43 5.85
CA SER A 567 25.03 -24.77 6.86
C SER A 567 26.41 -25.39 6.96
N THR A 568 27.33 -24.70 7.61
CA THR A 568 28.70 -25.19 7.86
C THR A 568 28.91 -25.31 9.37
N CYS A 569 29.22 -26.50 9.86
CA CYS A 569 29.72 -26.69 11.22
C CYS A 569 31.26 -26.84 11.26
N ALA A 570 31.85 -26.55 12.41
CA ALA A 570 33.29 -26.59 12.57
C ALA A 570 33.91 -28.00 12.30
N ALA A 571 33.18 -29.06 12.63
CA ALA A 571 33.62 -30.44 12.39
C ALA A 571 33.72 -30.76 10.89
N ASP A 572 32.67 -30.47 10.14
CA ASP A 572 32.62 -30.71 8.68
C ASP A 572 33.64 -29.85 7.94
N PHE A 573 33.80 -28.59 8.36
CA PHE A 573 34.78 -27.68 7.79
C PHE A 573 36.23 -28.16 8.05
N ARG A 574 36.51 -28.58 9.29
CA ARG A 574 37.79 -29.19 9.64
C ARG A 574 38.11 -30.41 8.79
N ASP A 575 37.15 -31.32 8.65
CA ASP A 575 37.34 -32.60 7.97
C ASP A 575 37.60 -32.43 6.47
N THR A 576 36.94 -31.46 5.84
CA THR A 576 37.10 -31.17 4.41
C THR A 576 38.44 -30.49 4.08
N LEU A 577 39.05 -29.79 5.05
CA LEU A 577 40.28 -29.01 4.84
C LEU A 577 41.52 -29.62 5.48
N ASN A 578 41.35 -30.67 6.27
CA ASN A 578 42.43 -31.31 7.02
C ASN A 578 43.20 -30.33 7.91
N VAL A 579 42.48 -29.45 8.60
CA VAL A 579 43.05 -28.47 9.56
C VAL A 579 42.67 -28.85 11.00
N GLY A 580 43.40 -28.30 11.99
CA GLY A 580 43.08 -28.52 13.39
C GLY A 580 41.75 -27.88 13.79
N ARG A 581 41.03 -28.42 14.77
CA ARG A 581 39.75 -27.92 15.25
C ARG A 581 39.77 -26.44 15.62
N LYS A 582 40.80 -26.03 16.37
CA LYS A 582 40.96 -24.64 16.81
C LYS A 582 41.09 -23.68 15.62
N LEU A 583 41.85 -24.08 14.61
CA LEU A 583 42.04 -23.30 13.39
C LEU A 583 40.77 -23.20 12.57
N ALA A 584 40.03 -24.31 12.43
CA ALA A 584 38.72 -24.31 11.73
C ALA A 584 37.72 -23.33 12.38
N ILE A 585 37.67 -23.30 13.71
CA ILE A 585 36.83 -22.35 14.46
C ILE A 585 37.29 -20.92 14.21
N GLN A 586 38.57 -20.62 14.24
CA GLN A 586 39.12 -19.29 13.98
C GLN A 586 38.76 -18.78 12.57
N ILE A 587 38.82 -19.65 11.59
CA ILE A 587 38.46 -19.30 10.19
C ILE A 587 36.96 -19.01 10.07
N LEU A 588 36.09 -19.85 10.64
CA LEU A 588 34.66 -19.64 10.61
C LEU A 588 34.22 -18.38 11.38
N GLU A 589 34.84 -18.12 12.55
CA GLU A 589 34.58 -16.86 13.29
C GLU A 589 35.07 -15.63 12.52
N TYR A 590 36.16 -15.75 11.78
CA TYR A 590 36.58 -14.70 10.86
C TYR A 590 35.54 -14.43 9.79
N PHE A 591 34.99 -15.46 9.14
CA PHE A 591 33.93 -15.30 8.16
C PHE A 591 32.65 -14.69 8.73
N ASP A 592 32.26 -15.02 9.95
CA ASP A 592 31.17 -14.38 10.66
C ASP A 592 31.43 -12.89 10.89
N ARG A 593 32.64 -12.55 11.33
CA ARG A 593 33.03 -11.17 11.62
C ARG A 593 33.00 -10.27 10.40
N ILE A 594 33.38 -10.77 9.25
CA ILE A 594 33.37 -10.00 7.99
C ILE A 594 32.04 -10.02 7.27
N GLY A 595 31.06 -10.78 7.74
CA GLY A 595 29.72 -10.85 7.16
C GLY A 595 29.52 -11.85 6.03
N PHE A 596 30.53 -12.68 5.73
CA PHE A 596 30.39 -13.76 4.76
C PHE A 596 29.42 -14.84 5.25
N THR A 597 29.50 -15.17 6.53
CA THR A 597 28.60 -16.10 7.22
C THR A 597 27.97 -15.44 8.44
N ARG A 598 26.99 -16.12 9.01
CA ARG A 598 26.34 -15.76 10.28
C ARG A 598 26.24 -17.01 11.15
N ARG A 599 26.70 -16.90 12.39
CA ARG A 599 26.57 -17.98 13.37
C ARG A 599 25.11 -18.20 13.78
N ARG A 600 24.69 -19.44 13.79
CA ARG A 600 23.40 -19.90 14.30
C ARG A 600 23.61 -21.13 15.16
N GLY A 601 23.73 -20.93 16.46
CA GLY A 601 24.09 -22.03 17.37
C GLY A 601 25.51 -22.52 17.13
N ASN A 602 25.65 -23.78 16.74
CA ASN A 602 26.91 -24.40 16.38
C ASN A 602 27.22 -24.38 14.88
N ASP A 603 26.30 -23.87 14.09
CA ASP A 603 26.40 -23.79 12.63
C ASP A 603 26.67 -22.36 12.16
N HIS A 604 27.23 -22.24 10.97
CA HIS A 604 27.45 -21.00 10.26
C HIS A 604 26.70 -21.03 8.94
N ILE A 605 25.82 -20.04 8.74
CA ILE A 605 24.96 -19.93 7.56
C ILE A 605 25.57 -18.91 6.63
N LEU A 606 25.62 -19.23 5.33
CA LEU A 606 26.06 -18.31 4.30
C LEU A 606 25.14 -17.09 4.26
N ARG A 607 25.73 -15.89 4.32
CA ARG A 607 24.99 -14.63 4.35
C ARG A 607 25.22 -13.79 3.10
N ASP A 608 26.44 -13.37 2.82
CA ASP A 608 26.77 -12.65 1.59
C ASP A 608 27.29 -13.64 0.53
N LYS A 609 26.38 -14.10 -0.32
CA LYS A 609 26.69 -15.10 -1.36
C LYS A 609 27.66 -14.59 -2.42
N ALA A 610 27.87 -13.29 -2.52
CA ALA A 610 28.71 -12.69 -3.54
C ALA A 610 30.12 -12.33 -3.03
N LEU A 611 30.34 -12.36 -1.73
CA LEU A 611 31.68 -12.13 -1.17
C LEU A 611 32.60 -13.27 -1.62
N PHE A 612 33.81 -12.97 -2.04
CA PHE A 612 34.79 -13.93 -2.62
C PHE A 612 34.40 -14.59 -3.94
N LEU A 613 33.49 -13.99 -4.73
CA LEU A 613 33.25 -14.40 -6.10
C LEU A 613 34.32 -13.91 -7.07
#